data_3b7caac4c562adc3b175d1d939e291b9
#
_entry.id   3b7caac4c562adc3b175d1d939e291b9
#
_cell.length_a   1.000
_cell.length_b   1.000
_cell.length_c   1.000
_cell.angle_alpha   90.00
_cell.angle_beta   90.00
_cell.angle_gamma   90.00
#
_symmetry.space_group_name_H-M   'P 1'
#
loop_
_entity.id
_entity.type
_entity.pdbx_description
1 polymer ?
#
loop_
_entity_poly.entity_id
_entity_poly.type
_entity_poly.pdbx_seq_one_letter_code
_entity_poly.pdbx_strand_id
1 'polypeptide(L)'
;MRYRIGMSDLPTPSTDPYVYLLAAHPNWRESRVNRRMLAAARAVPEVKVCDMYVSYPDYDIDVPAEQASAAAASLIVLLHPVQWYSMPALLKLWLDEVLAHGWAYGIGGTALQGKDLWLVATTGGPESSYHPQSYNRYFFDAFLPPYEQTAALCGMRFLPPLLLHGAHSASEQEVLAHVAVFAERLKTYPAWPELAELDACPECEVPATDRPQELSNAGSPQGVKAPQRDSAAVPFASMGAP
;
A
#
# COMPACT_ATOMS: atom_id res chain seq x y z
N MET A 1 -18.00 -21.78 40.98
CA MET A 1 -17.38 -20.46 41.07
C MET A 1 -17.26 -19.93 39.63
N ARG A 2 -18.19 -19.07 39.19
CA ARG A 2 -18.19 -18.56 37.80
C ARG A 2 -17.48 -17.20 37.80
N TYR A 3 -16.32 -17.12 37.18
CA TYR A 3 -15.63 -15.86 36.94
C TYR A 3 -16.41 -15.07 35.89
N ARG A 4 -17.01 -13.95 36.29
CA ARG A 4 -17.50 -12.90 35.38
C ARG A 4 -16.27 -12.07 34.99
N ILE A 5 -15.81 -12.19 33.74
CA ILE A 5 -14.89 -11.24 33.15
C ILE A 5 -15.70 -9.98 32.88
N GLY A 6 -15.34 -8.88 33.55
CA GLY A 6 -15.96 -7.60 33.39
C GLY A 6 -15.66 -7.06 31.99
N MET A 7 -16.66 -6.49 31.32
CA MET A 7 -16.56 -5.82 30.00
C MET A 7 -15.75 -4.51 30.03
N SER A 8 -14.99 -4.23 31.11
CA SER A 8 -14.22 -2.98 31.29
C SER A 8 -12.74 -3.07 30.93
N ASP A 9 -12.22 -4.23 30.50
CA ASP A 9 -10.79 -4.44 30.29
C ASP A 9 -10.39 -4.61 28.81
N LEU A 10 -11.24 -4.19 27.88
CA LEU A 10 -10.80 -4.02 26.50
C LEU A 10 -9.97 -2.73 26.44
N PRO A 11 -8.70 -2.81 25.97
CA PRO A 11 -7.92 -1.60 25.78
C PRO A 11 -8.68 -0.67 24.82
N THR A 12 -8.93 0.56 25.27
CA THR A 12 -9.41 1.63 24.40
C THR A 12 -8.47 1.71 23.19
N PRO A 13 -8.97 1.73 21.95
CA PRO A 13 -8.10 1.92 20.80
C PRO A 13 -7.28 3.19 21.02
N SER A 14 -5.97 3.09 20.88
CA SER A 14 -5.06 4.23 20.91
C SER A 14 -5.57 5.28 19.91
N THR A 15 -5.75 6.50 20.37
CA THR A 15 -6.15 7.64 19.52
C THR A 15 -4.95 8.20 18.74
N ASP A 16 -3.76 7.65 18.95
CA ASP A 16 -2.55 8.07 18.27
C ASP A 16 -2.53 7.52 16.84
N PRO A 17 -2.14 8.35 15.85
CA PRO A 17 -2.07 7.93 14.46
C PRO A 17 -1.07 6.78 14.31
N TYR A 18 -1.56 5.65 13.77
CA TYR A 18 -0.76 4.46 13.55
C TYR A 18 -0.40 4.33 12.07
N VAL A 19 0.87 4.15 11.78
CA VAL A 19 1.39 4.03 10.42
C VAL A 19 1.73 2.58 10.12
N TYR A 20 1.19 2.05 9.02
CA TYR A 20 1.57 0.75 8.49
C TYR A 20 2.42 0.91 7.23
N LEU A 21 3.68 0.47 7.30
CA LEU A 21 4.65 0.63 6.23
C LEU A 21 4.97 -0.72 5.58
N LEU A 22 4.62 -0.85 4.30
CA LEU A 22 4.97 -1.97 3.43
C LEU A 22 6.28 -1.65 2.70
N ALA A 23 7.37 -2.30 3.11
CA ALA A 23 8.67 -2.14 2.47
C ALA A 23 8.92 -3.28 1.49
N ALA A 24 8.92 -2.98 0.20
CA ALA A 24 9.04 -3.97 -0.87
C ALA A 24 10.31 -3.75 -1.70
N HIS A 25 11.41 -4.36 -1.29
CA HIS A 25 12.66 -4.35 -2.05
C HIS A 25 13.21 -5.77 -2.25
N PRO A 26 13.27 -6.28 -3.49
CA PRO A 26 13.68 -7.67 -3.75
C PRO A 26 15.11 -7.99 -3.30
N ASN A 27 15.99 -6.99 -3.28
CA ASN A 27 17.39 -7.15 -2.91
C ASN A 27 17.91 -6.00 -2.03
N TRP A 28 17.75 -6.13 -0.72
CA TRP A 28 18.18 -5.12 0.24
C TRP A 28 19.71 -4.88 0.24
N ARG A 29 20.51 -5.83 -0.21
CA ARG A 29 21.99 -5.69 -0.26
C ARG A 29 22.40 -4.64 -1.28
N GLU A 30 21.66 -4.52 -2.37
CA GLU A 30 21.90 -3.53 -3.44
C GLU A 30 21.15 -2.21 -3.20
N SER A 31 20.27 -2.18 -2.21
CA SER A 31 19.46 -0.99 -1.88
C SER A 31 20.27 0.02 -1.08
N ARG A 32 20.67 1.11 -1.71
CA ARG A 32 21.38 2.20 -1.04
C ARG A 32 20.44 3.14 -0.29
N VAL A 33 19.33 3.51 -0.91
CA VAL A 33 18.37 4.51 -0.40
C VAL A 33 17.27 3.85 0.41
N ASN A 34 16.49 2.92 -0.19
CA ASN A 34 15.34 2.29 0.49
C ASN A 34 15.75 1.58 1.78
N ARG A 35 16.94 0.97 1.84
CA ARG A 35 17.46 0.35 3.09
C ARG A 35 17.63 1.36 4.22
N ARG A 36 18.05 2.58 3.92
CA ARG A 36 18.19 3.65 4.92
C ARG A 36 16.83 4.18 5.36
N MET A 37 15.90 4.34 4.43
CA MET A 37 14.52 4.70 4.75
C MET A 37 13.86 3.63 5.62
N LEU A 38 14.03 2.34 5.29
CA LEU A 38 13.56 1.24 6.11
C LEU A 38 14.12 1.29 7.54
N ALA A 39 15.43 1.55 7.68
CA ALA A 39 16.07 1.69 8.99
C ALA A 39 15.51 2.90 9.77
N ALA A 40 15.28 4.02 9.08
CA ALA A 40 14.68 5.21 9.67
C ALA A 40 13.22 4.96 10.11
N ALA A 41 12.42 4.26 9.31
CA ALA A 41 11.05 3.90 9.68
C ALA A 41 11.00 3.01 10.92
N ARG A 42 11.89 2.03 11.02
CA ARG A 42 12.00 1.14 12.20
C ARG A 42 12.37 1.87 13.50
N ALA A 43 12.91 3.07 13.39
CA ALA A 43 13.26 3.90 14.55
C ALA A 43 12.10 4.79 15.04
N VAL A 44 10.96 4.81 14.36
CA VAL A 44 9.76 5.56 14.75
C VAL A 44 8.79 4.62 15.44
N PRO A 45 8.47 4.82 16.74
CA PRO A 45 7.68 3.86 17.55
C PRO A 45 6.27 3.61 16.98
N GLU A 46 5.64 4.62 16.39
CA GLU A 46 4.26 4.57 15.87
C GLU A 46 4.16 3.90 14.50
N VAL A 47 5.29 3.42 13.95
CA VAL A 47 5.36 2.78 12.62
C VAL A 47 5.50 1.28 12.76
N LYS A 48 4.50 0.53 12.32
CA LYS A 48 4.63 -0.91 12.08
C LYS A 48 5.20 -1.13 10.68
N VAL A 49 6.34 -1.79 10.61
CA VAL A 49 7.03 -2.11 9.36
C VAL A 49 6.80 -3.57 8.99
N CYS A 50 6.29 -3.81 7.78
CA CYS A 50 6.32 -5.10 7.09
C CYS A 50 7.44 -5.06 6.04
N ASP A 51 8.53 -5.80 6.28
CA ASP A 51 9.56 -6.07 5.26
C ASP A 51 9.10 -7.26 4.42
N MET A 52 8.42 -6.96 3.32
CA MET A 52 7.62 -7.93 2.58
C MET A 52 8.42 -9.14 2.10
N TYR A 53 9.63 -8.94 1.54
CA TYR A 53 10.46 -10.03 1.05
C TYR A 53 11.13 -10.85 2.16
N VAL A 54 11.12 -10.35 3.39
CA VAL A 54 11.54 -11.11 4.59
C VAL A 54 10.35 -11.84 5.19
N SER A 55 9.18 -11.19 5.24
CA SER A 55 7.96 -11.78 5.82
C SER A 55 7.36 -12.87 4.92
N TYR A 56 7.45 -12.70 3.60
CA TYR A 56 6.82 -13.57 2.59
C TYR A 56 7.83 -14.01 1.51
N PRO A 57 8.87 -14.78 1.88
CA PRO A 57 9.92 -15.16 0.93
C PRO A 57 9.42 -16.14 -0.16
N ASP A 58 8.34 -16.83 0.11
CA ASP A 58 7.64 -17.78 -0.77
C ASP A 58 6.41 -17.18 -1.46
N TYR A 59 6.14 -15.87 -1.24
CA TYR A 59 4.99 -15.15 -1.79
C TYR A 59 3.63 -15.61 -1.23
N ASP A 60 3.59 -16.40 -0.16
CA ASP A 60 2.37 -16.81 0.53
C ASP A 60 2.01 -15.77 1.60
N ILE A 61 1.15 -14.83 1.23
CA ILE A 61 0.79 -13.68 2.06
C ILE A 61 -0.27 -14.10 3.09
N ASP A 62 -0.02 -13.83 4.37
CA ASP A 62 -1.03 -13.97 5.43
C ASP A 62 -2.07 -12.83 5.32
N VAL A 63 -3.04 -13.02 4.42
CA VAL A 63 -4.05 -12.01 4.11
C VAL A 63 -4.79 -11.52 5.36
N PRO A 64 -5.27 -12.38 6.29
CA PRO A 64 -5.92 -11.92 7.52
C PRO A 64 -5.02 -11.03 8.39
N ALA A 65 -3.74 -11.36 8.55
CA ALA A 65 -2.80 -10.57 9.34
C ALA A 65 -2.49 -9.22 8.68
N GLU A 66 -2.37 -9.19 7.35
CA GLU A 66 -2.16 -7.98 6.56
C GLU A 66 -3.39 -7.06 6.61
N GLN A 67 -4.59 -7.62 6.44
CA GLN A 67 -5.84 -6.89 6.57
C GLN A 67 -6.01 -6.28 7.96
N ALA A 68 -5.73 -7.03 9.03
CA ALA A 68 -5.78 -6.52 10.39
C ALA A 68 -4.81 -5.34 10.61
N SER A 69 -3.60 -5.44 10.04
CA SER A 69 -2.58 -4.38 10.13
C SER A 69 -2.99 -3.12 9.37
N ALA A 70 -3.50 -3.28 8.14
CA ALA A 70 -3.95 -2.17 7.31
C ALA A 70 -5.23 -1.52 7.89
N ALA A 71 -6.16 -2.32 8.44
CA ALA A 71 -7.37 -1.80 9.08
C ALA A 71 -7.06 -0.97 10.33
N ALA A 72 -6.04 -1.33 11.11
CA ALA A 72 -5.62 -0.59 12.30
C ALA A 72 -4.92 0.73 11.98
N ALA A 73 -4.31 0.86 10.79
CA ALA A 73 -3.53 2.03 10.42
C ALA A 73 -4.41 3.23 10.03
N SER A 74 -3.92 4.44 10.28
CA SER A 74 -4.44 5.69 9.72
C SER A 74 -3.74 6.06 8.41
N LEU A 75 -2.47 5.67 8.27
CA LEU A 75 -1.64 5.87 7.09
C LEU A 75 -1.04 4.54 6.64
N ILE A 76 -1.21 4.20 5.38
CA ILE A 76 -0.52 3.09 4.71
C ILE A 76 0.59 3.68 3.84
N VAL A 77 1.82 3.22 4.05
CA VAL A 77 3.00 3.67 3.28
C VAL A 77 3.49 2.55 2.38
N LEU A 78 3.63 2.84 1.08
CA LEU A 78 4.25 1.94 0.11
C LEU A 78 5.68 2.39 -0.15
N LEU A 79 6.67 1.72 0.46
CA LEU A 79 8.09 2.03 0.30
C LEU A 79 8.75 1.03 -0.64
N HIS A 80 9.13 1.47 -1.86
CA HIS A 80 9.74 0.58 -2.84
C HIS A 80 10.57 1.29 -3.92
N PRO A 81 11.48 0.59 -4.62
CA PRO A 81 12.04 1.06 -5.88
C PRO A 81 11.00 0.89 -7.00
N VAL A 82 10.97 1.82 -7.94
CA VAL A 82 10.22 1.63 -9.19
C VAL A 82 10.91 0.55 -10.03
N GLN A 83 10.19 -0.51 -10.33
CA GLN A 83 10.62 -1.60 -11.20
C GLN A 83 9.65 -1.71 -12.38
N TRP A 84 10.19 -1.64 -13.60
CA TRP A 84 9.37 -1.69 -14.82
C TRP A 84 8.20 -0.69 -14.77
N TYR A 85 8.49 0.55 -14.34
CA TYR A 85 7.55 1.69 -14.26
C TYR A 85 6.41 1.49 -13.26
N SER A 86 6.52 0.53 -12.35
CA SER A 86 5.51 0.20 -11.35
C SER A 86 6.16 -0.27 -10.05
N MET A 87 5.42 -1.00 -9.25
CA MET A 87 5.86 -1.58 -7.99
C MET A 87 6.50 -2.96 -8.18
N PRO A 88 7.31 -3.44 -7.23
CA PRO A 88 7.81 -4.81 -7.20
C PRO A 88 6.69 -5.85 -7.13
N ALA A 89 6.94 -7.05 -7.69
CA ALA A 89 5.94 -8.10 -7.86
C ALA A 89 5.21 -8.48 -6.57
N LEU A 90 5.93 -8.62 -5.46
CA LEU A 90 5.31 -9.01 -4.18
C LEU A 90 4.38 -7.91 -3.63
N LEU A 91 4.70 -6.62 -3.85
CA LEU A 91 3.79 -5.54 -3.47
C LEU A 91 2.53 -5.53 -4.34
N LYS A 92 2.68 -5.83 -5.64
CA LYS A 92 1.50 -5.98 -6.51
C LYS A 92 0.62 -7.14 -6.07
N LEU A 93 1.23 -8.28 -5.73
CA LEU A 93 0.50 -9.42 -5.18
C LEU A 93 -0.24 -9.06 -3.89
N TRP A 94 0.41 -8.27 -3.01
CA TRP A 94 -0.24 -7.78 -1.79
C TRP A 94 -1.50 -6.98 -2.10
N LEU A 95 -1.46 -6.07 -3.09
CA LEU A 95 -2.65 -5.32 -3.50
C LEU A 95 -3.75 -6.26 -4.02
N ASP A 96 -3.40 -7.28 -4.80
CA ASP A 96 -4.35 -8.20 -5.42
C ASP A 96 -5.02 -9.14 -4.41
N GLU A 97 -4.27 -9.60 -3.39
CA GLU A 97 -4.75 -10.57 -2.42
C GLU A 97 -5.42 -9.89 -1.21
N VAL A 98 -4.84 -8.80 -0.71
CA VAL A 98 -5.28 -8.16 0.54
C VAL A 98 -6.44 -7.22 0.31
N LEU A 99 -6.45 -6.46 -0.81
CA LEU A 99 -7.51 -5.50 -1.12
C LEU A 99 -8.74 -6.19 -1.74
N ALA A 100 -9.35 -7.09 -0.97
CA ALA A 100 -10.47 -7.90 -1.42
C ALA A 100 -11.78 -7.10 -1.49
N HIS A 101 -12.65 -7.44 -2.45
CA HIS A 101 -14.03 -6.97 -2.50
C HIS A 101 -14.78 -7.37 -1.22
N GLY A 102 -15.58 -6.45 -0.67
CA GLY A 102 -16.31 -6.64 0.58
C GLY A 102 -15.47 -6.43 1.84
N TRP A 103 -14.16 -6.11 1.67
CA TRP A 103 -13.28 -5.68 2.75
C TRP A 103 -12.68 -4.30 2.46
N ALA A 104 -11.99 -4.12 1.34
CA ALA A 104 -11.34 -2.86 0.95
C ALA A 104 -12.28 -1.94 0.16
N TYR A 105 -13.17 -2.48 -0.64
CA TYR A 105 -14.08 -1.74 -1.53
C TYR A 105 -15.37 -2.51 -1.77
N GLY A 106 -16.36 -1.84 -2.39
CA GLY A 106 -17.68 -2.40 -2.66
C GLY A 106 -18.55 -2.53 -1.42
N ILE A 107 -19.60 -3.34 -1.49
CA ILE A 107 -20.59 -3.52 -0.42
C ILE A 107 -19.94 -4.24 0.77
N GLY A 108 -19.93 -3.60 1.94
CA GLY A 108 -19.27 -4.05 3.16
C GLY A 108 -17.79 -3.75 3.23
N GLY A 109 -17.18 -3.23 2.14
CA GLY A 109 -15.75 -2.97 2.03
C GLY A 109 -15.34 -1.58 2.50
N THR A 110 -15.46 -1.31 3.80
CA THR A 110 -15.18 0.02 4.40
C THR A 110 -13.91 0.06 5.25
N ALA A 111 -13.14 -1.04 5.28
CA ALA A 111 -12.01 -1.18 6.20
C ALA A 111 -10.90 -0.12 6.00
N LEU A 112 -10.77 0.41 4.78
CA LEU A 112 -9.76 1.41 4.41
C LEU A 112 -10.34 2.82 4.22
N GLN A 113 -11.64 2.99 4.29
CA GLN A 113 -12.30 4.27 4.06
C GLN A 113 -11.80 5.35 5.02
N GLY A 114 -11.50 6.54 4.48
CA GLY A 114 -11.03 7.69 5.25
C GLY A 114 -9.59 7.63 5.73
N LYS A 115 -8.83 6.61 5.33
CA LYS A 115 -7.38 6.50 5.60
C LYS A 115 -6.55 7.21 4.53
N ASP A 116 -5.26 7.35 4.79
CA ASP A 116 -4.29 7.91 3.85
C ASP A 116 -3.42 6.80 3.22
N LEU A 117 -3.11 6.96 1.93
CA LEU A 117 -2.13 6.16 1.21
C LEU A 117 -0.96 7.05 0.77
N TRP A 118 0.26 6.69 1.14
CA TRP A 118 1.47 7.43 0.80
C TRP A 118 2.45 6.59 0.01
N LEU A 119 2.77 7.03 -1.21
CA LEU A 119 3.82 6.42 -2.03
C LEU A 119 5.18 7.05 -1.68
N VAL A 120 6.14 6.21 -1.30
CA VAL A 120 7.54 6.58 -1.09
C VAL A 120 8.39 5.71 -2.02
N ALA A 121 8.89 6.29 -3.09
CA ALA A 121 9.55 5.49 -4.11
C ALA A 121 10.89 6.06 -4.58
N THR A 122 11.73 5.18 -5.10
CA THR A 122 13.00 5.56 -5.74
C THR A 122 13.03 5.09 -7.18
N THR A 123 13.66 5.86 -8.07
CA THR A 123 13.89 5.43 -9.45
C THR A 123 15.37 5.26 -9.75
N GLY A 124 15.71 4.37 -10.67
CA GLY A 124 17.08 4.23 -11.17
C GLY A 124 17.50 5.38 -12.09
N GLY A 125 16.57 5.84 -12.95
CA GLY A 125 16.80 6.97 -13.86
C GLY A 125 16.69 8.33 -13.15
N PRO A 126 17.43 9.35 -13.61
CA PRO A 126 17.31 10.70 -13.10
C PRO A 126 15.94 11.31 -13.49
N GLU A 127 15.51 12.35 -12.79
CA GLU A 127 14.24 13.05 -13.06
C GLU A 127 14.14 13.51 -14.52
N SER A 128 15.23 14.04 -15.09
CA SER A 128 15.30 14.47 -16.48
C SER A 128 15.04 13.38 -17.52
N SER A 129 15.11 12.11 -17.13
CA SER A 129 14.76 10.98 -17.99
C SER A 129 13.24 10.80 -18.15
N TYR A 130 12.45 11.33 -17.21
CA TYR A 130 10.99 11.27 -17.22
C TYR A 130 10.40 12.51 -17.90
N HIS A 131 10.60 12.61 -19.19
CA HIS A 131 10.12 13.71 -20.02
C HIS A 131 9.75 13.19 -21.42
N PRO A 132 8.74 13.76 -22.10
CA PRO A 132 8.30 13.33 -23.44
C PRO A 132 9.42 13.26 -24.50
N GLN A 133 10.46 14.09 -24.37
CA GLN A 133 11.62 14.12 -25.27
C GLN A 133 12.82 13.29 -24.78
N SER A 134 12.68 12.59 -23.67
CA SER A 134 13.70 11.71 -23.10
C SER A 134 13.34 10.24 -23.31
N TYR A 135 14.22 9.30 -22.88
CA TYR A 135 14.04 7.88 -23.18
C TYR A 135 12.85 7.23 -22.47
N ASN A 136 12.38 7.75 -21.30
CA ASN A 136 11.16 7.27 -20.65
C ASN A 136 9.86 7.84 -21.29
N ARG A 137 9.95 8.86 -22.11
CA ARG A 137 8.86 9.45 -22.92
C ARG A 137 7.68 10.02 -22.18
N TYR A 138 7.55 9.83 -20.88
CA TYR A 138 6.45 10.30 -20.05
C TYR A 138 7.01 11.06 -18.86
N PHE A 139 6.27 12.05 -18.35
CA PHE A 139 6.51 12.58 -17.02
C PHE A 139 6.25 11.49 -15.99
N PHE A 140 6.89 11.59 -14.81
CA PHE A 140 6.74 10.55 -13.79
C PHE A 140 5.28 10.40 -13.33
N ASP A 141 4.53 11.46 -13.31
CA ASP A 141 3.11 11.47 -12.92
C ASP A 141 2.25 10.52 -13.77
N ALA A 142 2.65 10.19 -14.99
CA ALA A 142 1.97 9.20 -15.81
C ALA A 142 2.04 7.77 -15.26
N PHE A 143 2.88 7.53 -14.25
CA PHE A 143 3.02 6.23 -13.58
C PHE A 143 2.32 6.19 -12.20
N LEU A 144 1.71 7.31 -11.76
CA LEU A 144 0.98 7.40 -10.50
C LEU A 144 -0.47 6.87 -10.56
N PRO A 145 -1.20 6.93 -11.70
CA PRO A 145 -2.62 6.56 -11.75
C PRO A 145 -2.99 5.21 -11.13
N PRO A 146 -2.18 4.13 -11.22
CA PRO A 146 -2.49 2.87 -10.54
C PRO A 146 -2.57 3.00 -9.00
N TYR A 147 -1.77 3.86 -8.38
CA TYR A 147 -1.78 4.11 -6.94
C TYR A 147 -2.94 5.01 -6.55
N GLU A 148 -3.13 6.10 -7.29
CA GLU A 148 -4.22 7.06 -7.11
C GLU A 148 -5.58 6.37 -7.23
N GLN A 149 -5.77 5.58 -8.30
CA GLN A 149 -7.01 4.86 -8.52
C GLN A 149 -7.26 3.78 -7.48
N THR A 150 -6.20 3.09 -7.01
CA THR A 150 -6.32 2.12 -5.89
C THR A 150 -6.78 2.82 -4.61
N ALA A 151 -6.18 3.98 -4.29
CA ALA A 151 -6.62 4.77 -3.14
C ALA A 151 -8.08 5.19 -3.27
N ALA A 152 -8.46 5.76 -4.42
CA ALA A 152 -9.83 6.23 -4.69
C ALA A 152 -10.85 5.09 -4.58
N LEU A 153 -10.57 3.92 -5.17
CA LEU A 153 -11.46 2.76 -5.12
C LEU A 153 -11.69 2.27 -3.68
N CYS A 154 -10.66 2.32 -2.84
CA CYS A 154 -10.74 1.90 -1.43
C CYS A 154 -11.23 3.02 -0.48
N GLY A 155 -11.61 4.20 -1.01
CA GLY A 155 -12.04 5.33 -0.19
C GLY A 155 -10.92 5.97 0.63
N MET A 156 -9.67 5.78 0.21
CA MET A 156 -8.49 6.40 0.82
C MET A 156 -8.13 7.71 0.11
N ARG A 157 -7.48 8.62 0.82
CA ARG A 157 -6.84 9.80 0.25
C ARG A 157 -5.42 9.47 -0.18
N PHE A 158 -5.07 9.73 -1.45
CA PHE A 158 -3.70 9.59 -1.94
C PHE A 158 -2.90 10.84 -1.59
N LEU A 159 -1.80 10.66 -0.86
CA LEU A 159 -0.94 11.77 -0.45
C LEU A 159 0.13 12.07 -1.52
N PRO A 160 0.62 13.34 -1.61
CA PRO A 160 1.70 13.69 -2.49
C PRO A 160 2.90 12.76 -2.32
N PRO A 161 3.36 12.07 -3.38
CA PRO A 161 4.39 11.04 -3.25
C PRO A 161 5.74 11.64 -2.88
N LEU A 162 6.55 10.90 -2.12
CA LEU A 162 7.94 11.23 -1.83
C LEU A 162 8.84 10.42 -2.76
N LEU A 163 9.47 11.09 -3.72
CA LEU A 163 10.26 10.45 -4.78
C LEU A 163 11.73 10.85 -4.72
N LEU A 164 12.64 9.89 -4.87
CA LEU A 164 14.04 10.15 -5.15
C LEU A 164 14.40 9.55 -6.51
N HIS A 165 14.61 10.42 -7.49
CA HIS A 165 15.07 10.03 -8.80
C HIS A 165 16.58 9.79 -8.82
N GLY A 166 17.04 8.88 -9.70
CA GLY A 166 18.47 8.62 -9.86
C GLY A 166 19.15 8.01 -8.63
N ALA A 167 18.48 7.10 -7.91
CA ALA A 167 18.97 6.53 -6.64
C ALA A 167 20.37 5.92 -6.72
N HIS A 168 20.83 5.49 -7.90
CA HIS A 168 22.18 4.94 -8.11
C HIS A 168 23.26 6.02 -8.18
N SER A 169 22.91 7.23 -8.67
CA SER A 169 23.83 8.35 -8.89
C SER A 169 23.70 9.48 -7.87
N ALA A 170 22.64 9.46 -7.06
CA ALA A 170 22.41 10.47 -6.02
C ALA A 170 23.62 10.57 -5.08
N SER A 171 24.02 11.77 -4.73
CA SER A 171 25.09 12.03 -3.76
C SER A 171 24.70 11.52 -2.36
N GLU A 172 25.69 11.34 -1.51
CA GLU A 172 25.44 10.95 -0.13
C GLU A 172 24.60 12.00 0.63
N GLN A 173 24.83 13.28 0.34
CA GLN A 173 24.09 14.39 0.94
C GLN A 173 22.61 14.36 0.51
N GLU A 174 22.30 14.13 -0.77
CA GLU A 174 20.93 14.03 -1.27
C GLU A 174 20.20 12.85 -0.63
N VAL A 175 20.87 11.70 -0.52
CA VAL A 175 20.28 10.52 0.13
C VAL A 175 19.98 10.79 1.60
N LEU A 176 20.91 11.39 2.34
CA LEU A 176 20.71 11.73 3.76
C LEU A 176 19.58 12.74 3.94
N ALA A 177 19.53 13.77 3.11
CA ALA A 177 18.45 14.76 3.14
C ALA A 177 17.08 14.12 2.86
N HIS A 178 17.00 13.25 1.87
CA HIS A 178 15.77 12.54 1.52
C HIS A 178 15.30 11.61 2.66
N VAL A 179 16.21 10.86 3.27
CA VAL A 179 15.91 10.00 4.43
C VAL A 179 15.45 10.82 5.62
N ALA A 180 16.05 12.00 5.85
CA ALA A 180 15.65 12.90 6.93
C ALA A 180 14.21 13.43 6.73
N VAL A 181 13.87 13.86 5.51
CA VAL A 181 12.50 14.28 5.15
C VAL A 181 11.51 13.14 5.38
N PHE A 182 11.82 11.93 4.90
CA PHE A 182 10.99 10.75 5.10
C PHE A 182 10.75 10.45 6.59
N ALA A 183 11.82 10.44 7.40
CA ALA A 183 11.72 10.16 8.83
C ALA A 183 10.90 11.22 9.57
N GLU A 184 11.08 12.50 9.20
CA GLU A 184 10.32 13.61 9.79
C GLU A 184 8.83 13.50 9.45
N ARG A 185 8.50 13.18 8.20
CA ARG A 185 7.12 12.95 7.78
C ARG A 185 6.44 11.82 8.59
N LEU A 186 7.13 10.69 8.80
CA LEU A 186 6.59 9.61 9.61
C LEU A 186 6.29 10.03 11.06
N LYS A 187 7.18 10.85 11.67
CA LYS A 187 7.02 11.32 13.05
C LYS A 187 5.93 12.36 13.21
N THR A 188 5.72 13.19 12.18
CA THR A 188 4.81 14.33 12.26
C THR A 188 3.44 14.05 11.67
N TYR A 189 3.20 12.88 11.09
CA TYR A 189 1.88 12.52 10.61
C TYR A 189 0.86 12.50 11.76
N PRO A 190 -0.34 13.07 11.61
CA PRO A 190 -0.92 13.72 10.41
C PRO A 190 -0.74 15.25 10.36
N ALA A 191 0.17 15.83 11.12
CA ALA A 191 0.35 17.28 11.23
C ALA A 191 1.06 17.93 10.02
N TRP A 192 0.94 17.33 8.82
CA TRP A 192 1.50 17.91 7.60
C TRP A 192 0.63 19.06 7.10
N PRO A 193 1.20 20.26 6.88
CA PRO A 193 0.41 21.44 6.49
C PRO A 193 -0.45 21.22 5.25
N GLU A 194 0.07 20.50 4.25
CA GLU A 194 -0.63 20.23 3.00
C GLU A 194 -1.86 19.32 3.15
N LEU A 195 -1.97 18.54 4.21
CA LEU A 195 -3.15 17.66 4.40
C LEU A 195 -4.44 18.44 4.60
N ALA A 196 -4.36 19.69 5.06
CA ALA A 196 -5.52 20.56 5.21
C ALA A 196 -6.04 21.09 3.86
N GLU A 197 -5.19 21.08 2.82
CA GLU A 197 -5.49 21.58 1.48
C GLU A 197 -5.87 20.46 0.50
N LEU A 198 -5.60 19.19 0.87
CA LEU A 198 -5.97 18.05 0.05
C LEU A 198 -7.46 17.75 0.16
N ASP A 199 -8.10 17.62 -0.98
CA ASP A 199 -9.48 17.17 -1.05
C ASP A 199 -9.62 15.78 -0.41
N ALA A 200 -10.78 15.55 0.22
CA ALA A 200 -11.19 14.19 0.54
C ALA A 200 -11.24 13.36 -0.75
N CYS A 201 -11.04 12.03 -0.61
CA CYS A 201 -11.06 11.09 -1.74
C CYS A 201 -12.11 11.47 -2.80
N PRO A 202 -11.74 11.56 -4.09
CA PRO A 202 -12.65 11.90 -5.18
C PRO A 202 -13.71 10.80 -5.34
N GLU A 203 -14.81 10.92 -4.60
CA GLU A 203 -15.92 9.96 -4.65
C GLU A 203 -16.64 9.94 -6.01
N CYS A 204 -16.55 11.03 -6.78
CA CYS A 204 -17.38 11.23 -7.96
C CYS A 204 -17.03 10.36 -9.17
N GLU A 205 -15.81 9.80 -9.23
CA GLU A 205 -15.33 9.03 -10.39
C GLU A 205 -15.48 7.51 -10.23
N VAL A 206 -15.73 7.03 -9.01
CA VAL A 206 -15.94 5.61 -8.76
C VAL A 206 -17.42 5.27 -8.85
N PRO A 207 -17.83 4.24 -9.61
CA PRO A 207 -19.24 3.81 -9.65
C PRO A 207 -19.79 3.50 -8.26
N ALA A 208 -21.03 3.89 -7.98
CA ALA A 208 -21.63 3.75 -6.65
C ALA A 208 -21.61 2.32 -6.12
N THR A 209 -21.68 1.30 -7.00
CA THR A 209 -21.60 -0.12 -6.65
C THR A 209 -20.22 -0.57 -6.17
N ASP A 210 -19.17 0.15 -6.57
CA ASP A 210 -17.78 -0.22 -6.31
C ASP A 210 -17.17 0.60 -5.16
N ARG A 211 -17.85 1.71 -4.76
CA ARG A 211 -17.43 2.51 -3.61
C ARG A 211 -17.55 1.72 -2.31
N PRO A 212 -16.75 2.03 -1.29
CA PRO A 212 -16.95 1.53 0.06
C PRO A 212 -18.37 1.83 0.54
N GLN A 213 -19.10 0.81 0.98
CA GLN A 213 -20.48 0.95 1.44
C GLN A 213 -20.67 0.10 2.70
N GLU A 214 -21.38 0.68 3.68
CA GLU A 214 -21.85 -0.08 4.84
C GLU A 214 -22.84 -1.17 4.41
N LEU A 215 -22.81 -2.30 5.10
CA LEU A 215 -23.86 -3.31 4.97
C LEU A 215 -25.18 -2.69 5.49
N SER A 216 -26.11 -2.38 4.59
CA SER A 216 -27.44 -1.94 5.01
C SER A 216 -28.13 -3.08 5.76
N ASN A 217 -28.63 -2.81 6.97
CA ASN A 217 -29.41 -3.75 7.79
C ASN A 217 -30.78 -4.14 7.17
N ALA A 218 -31.03 -3.83 5.92
CA ALA A 218 -32.25 -4.13 5.18
C ALA A 218 -32.10 -5.45 4.43
N GLY A 219 -32.44 -6.56 5.09
CA GLY A 219 -32.76 -7.84 4.45
C GLY A 219 -31.52 -8.66 4.07
N SER A 220 -31.33 -9.81 4.71
CA SER A 220 -30.38 -10.83 4.29
C SER A 220 -30.53 -11.13 2.80
N PRO A 221 -29.52 -10.95 1.94
CA PRO A 221 -29.59 -11.42 0.58
C PRO A 221 -29.60 -12.95 0.59
N GLN A 222 -30.60 -13.53 -0.04
CA GLN A 222 -30.63 -14.97 -0.32
C GLN A 222 -29.40 -15.32 -1.16
N GLY A 223 -28.55 -16.18 -0.59
CA GLY A 223 -27.53 -17.03 -1.17
C GLY A 223 -27.02 -16.69 -2.57
N VAL A 224 -26.03 -15.84 -2.68
CA VAL A 224 -25.13 -15.89 -3.82
C VAL A 224 -24.12 -17.02 -3.53
N LYS A 225 -24.28 -18.16 -4.19
CA LYS A 225 -23.30 -19.24 -4.19
C LYS A 225 -21.97 -18.66 -4.69
N ALA A 226 -20.93 -18.82 -3.89
CA ALA A 226 -19.56 -18.57 -4.34
C ALA A 226 -19.30 -19.36 -5.64
N PRO A 227 -18.60 -18.79 -6.63
CA PRO A 227 -18.23 -19.52 -7.82
C PRO A 227 -17.33 -20.70 -7.41
N GLN A 228 -17.80 -21.92 -7.65
CA GLN A 228 -16.97 -23.12 -7.54
C GLN A 228 -15.84 -22.98 -8.57
N ARG A 229 -14.61 -22.98 -8.10
CA ARG A 229 -13.44 -23.18 -8.96
C ARG A 229 -13.55 -24.61 -9.51
N ASP A 230 -13.97 -24.74 -10.76
CA ASP A 230 -13.85 -25.99 -11.49
C ASP A 230 -12.36 -26.31 -11.64
N SER A 231 -11.95 -27.36 -10.96
CA SER A 231 -10.62 -27.96 -11.11
C SER A 231 -10.58 -28.78 -12.41
N ALA A 232 -10.63 -28.09 -13.55
CA ALA A 232 -10.32 -28.71 -14.83
C ALA A 232 -8.81 -28.62 -15.06
N ALA A 233 -8.10 -29.71 -14.75
CA ALA A 233 -6.72 -29.89 -15.14
C ALA A 233 -6.66 -29.87 -16.68
N VAL A 234 -5.98 -28.87 -17.23
CA VAL A 234 -5.64 -28.79 -18.65
C VAL A 234 -4.48 -29.78 -18.89
N PRO A 235 -4.65 -30.81 -19.76
CA PRO A 235 -3.54 -31.72 -20.06
C PRO A 235 -2.47 -31.01 -20.88
N PHE A 236 -1.24 -31.05 -20.40
CA PHE A 236 -0.04 -30.60 -21.12
C PHE A 236 0.10 -31.50 -22.38
N ALA A 237 -0.14 -30.93 -23.56
CA ALA A 237 0.20 -31.58 -24.80
C ALA A 237 1.72 -31.56 -25.00
N SER A 238 2.33 -32.74 -25.04
CA SER A 238 3.72 -32.95 -25.41
C SER A 238 3.95 -32.55 -26.85
N MET A 239 4.60 -31.43 -27.11
CA MET A 239 5.16 -31.13 -28.42
C MET A 239 6.50 -31.84 -28.52
N GLY A 240 6.55 -32.87 -29.40
CA GLY A 240 7.78 -33.54 -29.80
C GLY A 240 8.67 -32.58 -30.59
N ALA A 241 9.95 -32.69 -30.32
CA ALA A 241 11.01 -32.06 -31.10
C ALA A 241 11.31 -32.90 -32.36
N PRO A 242 11.73 -32.25 -33.45
CA PRO A 242 12.53 -32.94 -34.48
C PRO A 242 14.03 -32.90 -34.12
#